data_96a66c1745517ffa82c1282ac1c1155a
#
_entry.id   96a66c1745517ffa82c1282ac1c1155a
#
_cell.length_a   1.000
_cell.length_b   1.000
_cell.length_c   1.000
_cell.angle_alpha   90.00
_cell.angle_beta   90.00
_cell.angle_gamma   90.00
#
_symmetry.space_group_name_H-M   'P 1'
#
loop_
_entity.id
_entity.type
_entity.pdbx_description
1 polymer ?
#
loop_
_entity_poly.entity_id
_entity_poly.type
_entity_poly.pdbx_seq_one_letter_code
_entity_poly.pdbx_strand_id
1 'polypeptide(L)'
;MEKSQYDLCVEVLHRLDKAGILKDIVIVGSWCTFFYKDFFAGRKYMTSLTTRDMDLLIPQPRAIKVKVDVAGLLKDLGFVVGFTGTQGYIRLEHPQLIIEFLVPERGRDSSKPYPLSLLGLNAQALRFLEFLSENTIKLEVGSITVRLPHPVNFALHKLLVMGRRPKAEKQVKDKDAAVKILNVLVDSGQGSTIRNAFLTMPKRWQGIVKKQLADITDRKILEILNT
;
A
#
# COMPACT_ATOMS: atom_id res chain seq x y z
N MET A 1 -28.42 -9.07 -5.13
CA MET A 1 -27.27 -9.09 -6.05
C MET A 1 -26.05 -8.82 -5.19
N GLU A 2 -25.17 -9.81 -5.02
CA GLU A 2 -23.92 -9.60 -4.27
C GLU A 2 -23.09 -8.59 -5.04
N LYS A 3 -22.69 -7.51 -4.36
CA LYS A 3 -21.75 -6.54 -4.93
C LYS A 3 -20.41 -7.26 -5.18
N SER A 4 -19.78 -7.01 -6.31
CA SER A 4 -18.43 -7.52 -6.54
C SER A 4 -17.48 -6.97 -5.48
N GLN A 5 -16.37 -7.65 -5.22
CA GLN A 5 -15.33 -7.17 -4.29
C GLN A 5 -14.84 -5.76 -4.66
N TYR A 6 -14.74 -5.48 -5.95
CA TYR A 6 -14.35 -4.16 -6.44
C TYR A 6 -15.42 -3.10 -6.12
N ASP A 7 -16.71 -3.40 -6.36
CA ASP A 7 -17.79 -2.46 -6.07
C ASP A 7 -17.87 -2.15 -4.58
N LEU A 8 -17.66 -3.15 -3.73
CA LEU A 8 -17.59 -2.95 -2.29
C LEU A 8 -16.41 -2.05 -1.89
N CYS A 9 -15.23 -2.25 -2.50
CA CYS A 9 -14.07 -1.40 -2.28
C CYS A 9 -14.38 0.06 -2.69
N VAL A 10 -14.95 0.28 -3.86
CA VAL A 10 -15.31 1.63 -4.35
C VAL A 10 -16.32 2.29 -3.42
N GLU A 11 -17.34 1.56 -2.95
CA GLU A 11 -18.33 2.08 -2.00
C GLU A 11 -17.68 2.49 -0.65
N VAL A 12 -16.76 1.67 -0.13
CA VAL A 12 -15.98 2.02 1.07
C VAL A 12 -15.21 3.30 0.87
N LEU A 13 -14.45 3.40 -0.23
CA LEU A 13 -13.66 4.60 -0.54
C LEU A 13 -14.53 5.83 -0.71
N HIS A 14 -15.70 5.70 -1.34
CA HIS A 14 -16.66 6.78 -1.51
C HIS A 14 -17.22 7.28 -0.16
N ARG A 15 -17.47 6.38 0.79
CA ARG A 15 -17.91 6.76 2.15
C ARG A 15 -16.82 7.48 2.93
N LEU A 16 -15.56 7.00 2.82
CA LEU A 16 -14.40 7.67 3.43
C LEU A 16 -14.17 9.06 2.84
N ASP A 17 -14.42 9.22 1.53
CA ASP A 17 -14.34 10.52 0.85
C ASP A 17 -15.42 11.49 1.34
N LYS A 18 -16.70 11.06 1.36
CA LYS A 18 -17.80 11.84 1.91
C LYS A 18 -17.59 12.24 3.37
N ALA A 19 -16.96 11.38 4.15
CA ALA A 19 -16.59 11.66 5.53
C ALA A 19 -15.39 12.60 5.65
N GLY A 20 -14.76 12.99 4.54
CA GLY A 20 -13.65 13.93 4.47
C GLY A 20 -12.30 13.40 4.94
N ILE A 21 -12.14 12.08 5.07
CA ILE A 21 -10.91 11.44 5.56
C ILE A 21 -10.07 10.78 4.45
N LEU A 22 -10.65 10.50 3.27
CA LEU A 22 -9.93 9.81 2.18
C LEU A 22 -8.69 10.60 1.71
N LYS A 23 -8.74 11.92 1.74
CA LYS A 23 -7.61 12.81 1.40
C LYS A 23 -6.37 12.59 2.28
N ASP A 24 -6.56 12.09 3.50
CA ASP A 24 -5.48 11.84 4.47
C ASP A 24 -4.98 10.39 4.41
N ILE A 25 -5.55 9.58 3.50
CA ILE A 25 -5.26 8.16 3.32
C ILE A 25 -4.47 7.94 2.03
N VAL A 26 -3.55 6.99 2.08
CA VAL A 26 -2.86 6.41 0.91
C VAL A 26 -3.19 4.93 0.89
N ILE A 27 -3.79 4.44 -0.19
CA ILE A 27 -4.03 3.00 -0.37
C ILE A 27 -2.67 2.35 -0.61
N VAL A 28 -2.34 1.33 0.16
CA VAL A 28 -1.09 0.58 0.03
C VAL A 28 -1.38 -0.92 -0.12
N GLY A 29 -0.35 -1.77 -0.07
CA GLY A 29 -0.55 -3.22 -0.16
C GLY A 29 -0.91 -3.69 -1.57
N SER A 30 -1.57 -4.85 -1.65
CA SER A 30 -1.80 -5.52 -2.93
C SER A 30 -2.84 -4.84 -3.83
N TRP A 31 -3.73 -4.02 -3.26
CA TRP A 31 -4.69 -3.23 -4.04
C TRP A 31 -4.01 -2.22 -4.95
N CYS A 32 -2.80 -1.72 -4.59
CA CYS A 32 -2.03 -0.86 -5.48
C CYS A 32 -1.78 -1.52 -6.83
N THR A 33 -1.43 -2.82 -6.84
CA THR A 33 -1.15 -3.52 -8.10
C THR A 33 -2.38 -3.59 -9.00
N PHE A 34 -3.58 -3.66 -8.42
CA PHE A 34 -4.82 -3.63 -9.18
C PHE A 34 -5.09 -2.22 -9.76
N PHE A 35 -5.00 -1.18 -8.95
CA PHE A 35 -5.23 0.21 -9.38
C PHE A 35 -4.17 0.71 -10.38
N TYR A 36 -2.95 0.19 -10.32
CA TYR A 36 -1.91 0.55 -11.31
C TYR A 36 -2.25 0.15 -12.75
N LYS A 37 -3.29 -0.63 -13.01
CA LYS A 37 -3.79 -0.86 -14.37
C LYS A 37 -4.09 0.44 -15.08
N ASP A 38 -4.72 1.39 -14.38
CA ASP A 38 -5.11 2.68 -14.96
C ASP A 38 -3.88 3.57 -15.15
N PHE A 39 -2.92 3.55 -14.21
CA PHE A 39 -1.64 4.25 -14.35
C PHE A 39 -0.81 3.72 -15.53
N PHE A 40 -0.86 2.42 -15.75
CA PHE A 40 -0.14 1.74 -16.85
C PHE A 40 -1.01 1.52 -18.09
N ALA A 41 -2.12 2.24 -18.25
CA ALA A 41 -3.00 2.10 -19.40
C ALA A 41 -2.20 2.20 -20.72
N GLY A 42 -2.49 1.29 -21.66
CA GLY A 42 -1.76 1.18 -22.93
C GLY A 42 -0.39 0.48 -22.86
N ARG A 43 0.03 -0.02 -21.68
CA ARG A 43 1.28 -0.79 -21.48
C ARG A 43 0.99 -2.26 -21.16
N LYS A 44 2.00 -3.13 -21.32
CA LYS A 44 1.86 -4.57 -20.99
C LYS A 44 1.88 -4.79 -19.47
N TYR A 45 0.87 -4.26 -18.77
CA TYR A 45 0.68 -4.47 -17.35
C TYR A 45 -0.64 -5.22 -17.11
N MET A 46 -0.52 -6.49 -16.75
CA MET A 46 -1.67 -7.34 -16.42
C MET A 46 -1.58 -7.77 -14.96
N THR A 47 -2.67 -7.64 -14.24
CA THR A 47 -2.79 -8.07 -12.86
C THR A 47 -4.23 -8.48 -12.57
N SER A 48 -4.42 -9.29 -11.56
CA SER A 48 -5.73 -9.67 -11.03
C SER A 48 -5.81 -9.33 -9.55
N LEU A 49 -7.01 -9.04 -9.08
CA LEU A 49 -7.24 -8.86 -7.66
C LEU A 49 -7.30 -10.24 -7.00
N THR A 50 -6.32 -10.54 -6.14
CA THR A 50 -6.17 -11.85 -5.48
C THR A 50 -6.18 -11.76 -3.97
N THR A 51 -6.54 -10.60 -3.39
CA THR A 51 -6.53 -10.36 -1.96
C THR A 51 -7.82 -9.72 -1.49
N ARG A 52 -8.22 -10.06 -0.27
CA ARG A 52 -9.30 -9.36 0.43
C ARG A 52 -8.75 -8.22 1.31
N ASP A 53 -7.45 -8.25 1.61
CA ASP A 53 -6.83 -7.29 2.53
C ASP A 53 -6.61 -5.96 1.83
N MET A 54 -7.25 -4.90 2.34
CA MET A 54 -7.10 -3.52 1.92
C MET A 54 -6.39 -2.73 3.01
N ASP A 55 -5.16 -2.37 2.71
CA ASP A 55 -4.30 -1.62 3.62
C ASP A 55 -4.43 -0.11 3.38
N LEU A 56 -4.86 0.64 4.38
CA LEU A 56 -5.05 2.08 4.35
C LEU A 56 -4.00 2.78 5.22
N LEU A 57 -3.00 3.36 4.58
CA LEU A 57 -1.94 4.10 5.25
C LEU A 57 -2.39 5.52 5.57
N ILE A 58 -2.24 5.94 6.83
CA ILE A 58 -2.38 7.32 7.29
C ILE A 58 -0.98 7.85 7.59
N PRO A 59 -0.36 8.61 6.65
CA PRO A 59 1.03 9.07 6.82
C PRO A 59 1.22 10.03 7.98
N GLN A 60 0.19 10.87 8.23
CA GLN A 60 0.20 11.91 9.24
C GLN A 60 -1.05 11.84 10.13
N PRO A 61 -1.15 10.87 11.06
CA PRO A 61 -2.36 10.67 11.86
C PRO A 61 -2.79 11.93 12.65
N ARG A 62 -1.84 12.75 13.07
CA ARG A 62 -2.10 14.01 13.78
C ARG A 62 -2.69 15.11 12.92
N ALA A 63 -2.63 14.98 11.60
CA ALA A 63 -3.22 15.93 10.65
C ALA A 63 -4.74 15.75 10.51
N ILE A 64 -5.27 14.58 10.85
CA ILE A 64 -6.71 14.33 10.86
C ILE A 64 -7.38 15.27 11.86
N LYS A 65 -8.38 16.03 11.40
CA LYS A 65 -9.15 16.98 12.22
C LYS A 65 -10.63 16.61 12.31
N VAL A 66 -11.07 15.70 11.47
CA VAL A 66 -12.47 15.27 11.41
C VAL A 66 -12.68 14.09 12.34
N LYS A 67 -13.74 14.14 13.16
CA LYS A 67 -14.17 13.02 14.00
C LYS A 67 -15.16 12.17 13.23
N VAL A 68 -14.83 10.89 12.99
CA VAL A 68 -15.65 9.92 12.24
C VAL A 68 -15.59 8.58 12.94
N ASP A 69 -16.73 8.00 13.25
CA ASP A 69 -16.80 6.57 13.61
C ASP A 69 -16.78 5.74 12.33
N VAL A 70 -15.58 5.31 11.93
CA VAL A 70 -15.40 4.56 10.67
C VAL A 70 -16.09 3.19 10.73
N ALA A 71 -16.11 2.53 11.87
CA ALA A 71 -16.82 1.26 12.02
C ALA A 71 -18.33 1.45 11.84
N GLY A 72 -18.89 2.48 12.47
CA GLY A 72 -20.30 2.87 12.29
C GLY A 72 -20.62 3.25 10.85
N LEU A 73 -19.73 3.98 10.18
CA LEU A 73 -19.87 4.42 8.78
C LEU A 73 -20.00 3.24 7.80
N LEU A 74 -19.38 2.10 8.10
CA LEU A 74 -19.36 0.93 7.21
C LEU A 74 -20.27 -0.22 7.68
N LYS A 75 -20.97 -0.05 8.80
CA LYS A 75 -21.77 -1.11 9.42
C LYS A 75 -22.89 -1.64 8.51
N ASP A 76 -23.60 -0.75 7.84
CA ASP A 76 -24.71 -1.10 6.93
C ASP A 76 -24.24 -1.77 5.61
N LEU A 77 -22.92 -1.70 5.30
CA LEU A 77 -22.31 -2.50 4.25
C LEU A 77 -22.00 -3.94 4.70
N GLY A 78 -22.24 -4.27 5.97
CA GLY A 78 -21.98 -5.59 6.53
C GLY A 78 -20.59 -5.75 7.15
N PHE A 79 -19.84 -4.65 7.37
CA PHE A 79 -18.57 -4.72 8.08
C PHE A 79 -18.79 -4.89 9.58
N VAL A 80 -17.98 -5.75 10.18
CA VAL A 80 -17.91 -5.96 11.62
C VAL A 80 -16.50 -5.64 12.13
N VAL A 81 -16.42 -5.23 13.39
CA VAL A 81 -15.12 -4.99 14.05
C VAL A 81 -14.51 -6.32 14.45
N GLY A 82 -13.35 -6.63 13.91
CA GLY A 82 -12.52 -7.76 14.31
C GLY A 82 -11.23 -7.28 14.96
N PHE A 83 -10.54 -8.22 15.61
CA PHE A 83 -9.23 -7.97 16.24
C PHE A 83 -8.21 -8.97 15.72
N THR A 84 -7.00 -8.50 15.46
CA THR A 84 -5.91 -9.35 15.01
C THR A 84 -4.68 -9.21 15.91
N GLY A 85 -3.96 -10.33 16.05
CA GLY A 85 -2.79 -10.42 16.92
C GLY A 85 -3.13 -10.34 18.41
N THR A 86 -2.13 -10.55 19.25
CA THR A 86 -2.25 -10.49 20.72
C THR A 86 -2.35 -9.05 21.23
N GLN A 87 -2.07 -8.06 20.39
CA GLN A 87 -2.08 -6.65 20.73
C GLN A 87 -3.43 -5.97 20.48
N GLY A 88 -4.41 -6.67 19.87
CA GLY A 88 -5.74 -6.13 19.63
C GLY A 88 -5.78 -5.07 18.52
N TYR A 89 -5.06 -5.30 17.42
CA TYR A 89 -5.19 -4.44 16.24
C TYR A 89 -6.60 -4.58 15.66
N ILE A 90 -7.27 -3.44 15.48
CA ILE A 90 -8.62 -3.38 14.91
C ILE A 90 -8.52 -3.54 13.40
N ARG A 91 -9.38 -4.40 12.85
CA ARG A 91 -9.67 -4.50 11.44
C ARG A 91 -11.17 -4.52 11.20
N LEU A 92 -11.60 -4.02 10.06
CA LEU A 92 -13.00 -4.07 9.68
C LEU A 92 -13.17 -5.22 8.69
N GLU A 93 -13.99 -6.20 9.08
CA GLU A 93 -14.11 -7.47 8.38
C GLU A 93 -15.44 -7.57 7.64
N HIS A 94 -15.36 -7.91 6.37
CA HIS A 94 -16.45 -8.34 5.51
C HIS A 94 -16.01 -9.61 4.77
N PRO A 95 -16.90 -10.55 4.38
CA PRO A 95 -16.52 -11.77 3.65
C PRO A 95 -15.67 -11.51 2.40
N GLN A 96 -15.89 -10.40 1.72
CA GLN A 96 -15.20 -10.03 0.48
C GLN A 96 -14.05 -9.02 0.68
N LEU A 97 -13.99 -8.28 1.79
CA LEU A 97 -13.01 -7.22 2.02
C LEU A 97 -12.64 -7.12 3.50
N ILE A 98 -11.36 -7.00 3.79
CA ILE A 98 -10.85 -6.72 5.13
C ILE A 98 -10.08 -5.40 5.05
N ILE A 99 -10.39 -4.47 5.94
CA ILE A 99 -9.73 -3.16 5.97
C ILE A 99 -8.86 -3.07 7.20
N GLU A 100 -7.59 -2.74 7.00
CA GLU A 100 -6.61 -2.49 8.05
C GLU A 100 -6.04 -1.08 7.92
N PHE A 101 -5.89 -0.40 9.06
CA PHE A 101 -5.28 0.93 9.09
C PHE A 101 -3.83 0.81 9.53
N LEU A 102 -2.96 1.50 8.79
CA LEU A 102 -1.52 1.50 8.99
C LEU A 102 -1.02 2.92 9.25
N VAL A 103 0.03 3.05 10.05
CA VAL A 103 0.76 4.30 10.26
C VAL A 103 2.26 4.05 10.16
N PRO A 104 3.07 5.05 9.79
CA PRO A 104 4.51 4.92 9.85
C PRO A 104 4.98 4.72 11.29
N GLU A 105 5.88 3.74 11.50
CA GLU A 105 6.54 3.53 12.79
C GLU A 105 7.50 4.68 13.08
N ARG A 106 7.23 5.41 14.15
CA ARG A 106 8.07 6.50 14.64
C ARG A 106 8.55 6.18 16.07
N GLY A 107 9.83 5.87 16.22
CA GLY A 107 10.42 5.54 17.52
C GLY A 107 10.81 4.07 17.67
N ARG A 108 11.20 3.68 18.90
CA ARG A 108 11.78 2.36 19.19
C ARG A 108 10.77 1.30 19.62
N ASP A 109 9.58 1.67 20.06
CA ASP A 109 8.58 0.75 20.60
C ASP A 109 7.25 0.92 19.90
N SER A 110 7.03 0.12 18.86
CA SER A 110 5.83 0.12 18.04
C SER A 110 5.02 -1.17 18.16
N SER A 111 5.25 -1.94 19.23
CA SER A 111 4.49 -3.18 19.46
C SER A 111 3.02 -2.93 19.81
N LYS A 112 2.68 -1.72 20.27
CA LYS A 112 1.31 -1.35 20.65
C LYS A 112 0.53 -0.74 19.49
N PRO A 113 -0.78 -0.99 19.40
CA PRO A 113 -1.64 -0.33 18.43
C PRO A 113 -1.58 1.20 18.59
N TYR A 114 -1.39 1.90 17.46
CA TYR A 114 -1.43 3.36 17.44
C TYR A 114 -2.89 3.84 17.49
N PRO A 115 -3.29 4.64 18.50
CA PRO A 115 -4.69 5.07 18.61
C PRO A 115 -5.04 6.10 17.52
N LEU A 116 -6.10 5.83 16.77
CA LEU A 116 -6.75 6.74 15.84
C LEU A 116 -8.08 7.21 16.45
N SER A 117 -8.00 7.89 17.59
CA SER A 117 -9.16 8.20 18.44
C SER A 117 -10.24 8.99 17.70
N LEU A 118 -9.88 9.89 16.78
CA LEU A 118 -10.85 10.63 15.96
C LEU A 118 -11.58 9.75 14.94
N LEU A 119 -11.04 8.57 14.62
CA LEU A 119 -11.64 7.60 13.69
C LEU A 119 -12.34 6.43 14.40
N GLY A 120 -12.31 6.37 15.73
CA GLY A 120 -12.85 5.26 16.51
C GLY A 120 -12.08 3.94 16.31
N LEU A 121 -10.80 4.02 15.89
CA LEU A 121 -9.99 2.86 15.49
C LEU A 121 -8.60 2.91 16.13
N ASN A 122 -7.82 1.88 15.83
CA ASN A 122 -6.37 1.89 15.98
C ASN A 122 -5.69 1.42 14.69
N ALA A 123 -4.40 1.64 14.59
CA ALA A 123 -3.60 1.28 13.43
C ALA A 123 -2.36 0.50 13.83
N GLN A 124 -1.88 -0.35 12.91
CA GLN A 124 -0.59 -0.99 13.06
C GLN A 124 0.52 -0.04 12.60
N ALA A 125 1.50 0.22 13.47
CA ALA A 125 2.69 0.96 13.11
C ALA A 125 3.70 0.03 12.41
N LEU A 126 4.12 0.38 11.19
CA LEU A 126 5.05 -0.42 10.41
C LEU A 126 6.22 0.42 9.89
N ARG A 127 7.38 -0.22 9.84
CA ARG A 127 8.63 0.38 9.31
C ARG A 127 8.54 0.60 7.81
N PHE A 128 9.23 1.64 7.36
CA PHE A 128 9.43 1.98 5.96
C PHE A 128 8.18 2.52 5.24
N LEU A 129 7.07 2.72 5.93
CA LEU A 129 5.84 3.22 5.32
C LEU A 129 5.95 4.70 4.92
N GLU A 130 6.86 5.48 5.54
CA GLU A 130 7.16 6.84 5.08
C GLU A 130 7.51 6.86 3.59
N PHE A 131 8.36 5.93 3.15
CA PHE A 131 8.80 5.84 1.76
C PHE A 131 7.65 5.66 0.76
N LEU A 132 6.55 5.01 1.17
CA LEU A 132 5.35 4.88 0.33
C LEU A 132 4.57 6.19 0.20
N SER A 133 4.71 7.09 1.16
CA SER A 133 3.97 8.36 1.19
C SER A 133 4.78 9.56 0.69
N GLU A 134 6.10 9.43 0.54
CA GLU A 134 6.99 10.50 0.05
C GLU A 134 6.67 10.90 -1.39
N ASN A 135 6.32 9.93 -2.22
CA ASN A 135 5.93 10.16 -3.60
C ASN A 135 4.63 9.40 -3.90
N THR A 136 3.56 10.12 -4.16
CA THR A 136 2.24 9.55 -4.40
C THR A 136 1.68 10.00 -5.74
N ILE A 137 0.87 9.12 -6.35
CA ILE A 137 0.04 9.45 -7.51
C ILE A 137 -1.42 9.57 -7.08
N LYS A 138 -2.19 10.29 -7.88
CA LYS A 138 -3.64 10.36 -7.76
C LYS A 138 -4.26 9.63 -8.94
N LEU A 139 -5.26 8.80 -8.67
CA LEU A 139 -6.04 8.11 -9.69
C LEU A 139 -7.53 8.35 -9.45
N GLU A 140 -8.27 8.48 -10.54
CA GLU A 140 -9.73 8.54 -10.49
C GLU A 140 -10.31 7.11 -10.43
N VAL A 141 -11.13 6.85 -9.44
CA VAL A 141 -11.84 5.58 -9.24
C VAL A 141 -13.33 5.89 -9.15
N GLY A 142 -14.06 5.69 -10.23
CA GLY A 142 -15.41 6.21 -10.33
C GLY A 142 -15.43 7.73 -10.24
N SER A 143 -16.14 8.27 -9.24
CA SER A 143 -16.25 9.72 -9.01
C SER A 143 -15.31 10.26 -7.92
N ILE A 144 -14.39 9.45 -7.41
CA ILE A 144 -13.48 9.84 -6.32
C ILE A 144 -12.03 9.77 -6.75
N THR A 145 -11.21 10.63 -6.15
CA THR A 145 -9.75 10.61 -6.33
C THR A 145 -9.10 9.86 -5.18
N VAL A 146 -8.38 8.79 -5.49
CA VAL A 146 -7.59 8.02 -4.52
C VAL A 146 -6.11 8.34 -4.63
N ARG A 147 -5.39 8.20 -3.52
CA ARG A 147 -3.94 8.35 -3.47
C ARG A 147 -3.28 6.99 -3.31
N LEU A 148 -2.26 6.74 -4.14
CA LEU A 148 -1.42 5.55 -4.06
C LEU A 148 0.06 5.96 -4.03
N PRO A 149 0.97 5.12 -3.53
CA PRO A 149 2.40 5.32 -3.74
C PRO A 149 2.69 5.43 -5.25
N HIS A 150 3.69 6.19 -5.63
CA HIS A 150 4.21 6.08 -6.99
C HIS A 150 4.67 4.63 -7.24
N PRO A 151 4.42 4.02 -8.41
CA PRO A 151 4.77 2.61 -8.67
C PRO A 151 6.22 2.27 -8.38
N VAL A 152 7.15 3.19 -8.62
CA VAL A 152 8.57 3.02 -8.25
C VAL A 152 8.74 2.86 -6.75
N ASN A 153 8.17 3.76 -5.93
CA ASN A 153 8.27 3.68 -4.47
C ASN A 153 7.64 2.39 -3.95
N PHE A 154 6.50 2.00 -4.50
CA PHE A 154 5.84 0.73 -4.16
C PHE A 154 6.75 -0.47 -4.46
N ALA A 155 7.33 -0.56 -5.66
CA ALA A 155 8.17 -1.67 -6.06
C ALA A 155 9.45 -1.76 -5.21
N LEU A 156 10.15 -0.64 -5.01
CA LEU A 156 11.34 -0.59 -4.16
C LEU A 156 11.02 -0.94 -2.70
N HIS A 157 9.87 -0.49 -2.18
CA HIS A 157 9.42 -0.86 -0.85
C HIS A 157 9.13 -2.36 -0.73
N LYS A 158 8.51 -2.99 -1.72
CA LYS A 158 8.29 -4.44 -1.76
C LYS A 158 9.60 -5.20 -1.64
N LEU A 159 10.63 -4.82 -2.40
CA LEU A 159 11.97 -5.40 -2.30
C LEU A 159 12.61 -5.15 -0.93
N LEU A 160 12.40 -3.98 -0.33
CA LEU A 160 12.94 -3.65 0.98
C LEU A 160 12.36 -4.51 2.10
N VAL A 161 11.05 -4.83 2.05
CA VAL A 161 10.36 -5.54 3.13
C VAL A 161 10.26 -7.05 2.93
N MET A 162 10.42 -7.56 1.69
CA MET A 162 10.20 -8.98 1.38
C MET A 162 11.04 -9.91 2.26
N GLY A 163 12.31 -9.60 2.51
CA GLY A 163 13.19 -10.42 3.34
C GLY A 163 12.80 -10.49 4.82
N ARG A 164 11.82 -9.68 5.26
CA ARG A 164 11.25 -9.69 6.61
C ARG A 164 9.93 -10.45 6.70
N ARG A 165 9.39 -10.90 5.57
CA ARG A 165 8.15 -11.67 5.53
C ARG A 165 8.40 -13.08 6.08
N PRO A 166 7.62 -13.55 7.08
CA PRO A 166 7.84 -14.86 7.68
C PRO A 166 7.48 -16.02 6.72
N LYS A 167 6.59 -15.78 5.74
CA LYS A 167 6.13 -16.79 4.79
C LYS A 167 6.84 -16.62 3.45
N ALA A 168 7.51 -17.67 2.97
CA ALA A 168 8.22 -17.68 1.69
C ALA A 168 7.32 -17.31 0.51
N GLU A 169 6.09 -17.78 0.47
CA GLU A 169 5.10 -17.42 -0.55
C GLU A 169 4.84 -15.91 -0.64
N LYS A 170 4.81 -15.21 0.52
CA LYS A 170 4.66 -13.75 0.53
C LYS A 170 5.93 -13.04 0.03
N GLN A 171 7.11 -13.62 0.28
CA GLN A 171 8.37 -13.09 -0.25
C GLN A 171 8.38 -13.17 -1.78
N VAL A 172 8.02 -14.32 -2.34
CA VAL A 172 7.92 -14.51 -3.80
C VAL A 172 6.92 -13.54 -4.42
N LYS A 173 5.71 -13.46 -3.86
CA LYS A 173 4.69 -12.52 -4.36
C LYS A 173 5.14 -11.06 -4.32
N ASP A 174 5.84 -10.64 -3.25
CA ASP A 174 6.37 -9.28 -3.13
C ASP A 174 7.47 -9.03 -4.18
N LYS A 175 8.36 -10.01 -4.43
CA LYS A 175 9.40 -9.95 -5.47
C LYS A 175 8.79 -9.84 -6.86
N ASP A 176 7.87 -10.73 -7.20
CA ASP A 176 7.24 -10.78 -8.53
C ASP A 176 6.48 -9.47 -8.84
N ALA A 177 5.72 -8.96 -7.85
CA ALA A 177 5.02 -7.69 -8.01
C ALA A 177 6.00 -6.52 -8.24
N ALA A 178 7.10 -6.48 -7.48
CA ALA A 178 8.12 -5.43 -7.61
C ALA A 178 8.81 -5.48 -8.97
N VAL A 179 9.30 -6.65 -9.38
CA VAL A 179 10.01 -6.85 -10.65
C VAL A 179 9.12 -6.53 -11.83
N LYS A 180 7.87 -6.98 -11.80
CA LYS A 180 6.89 -6.70 -12.84
C LYS A 180 6.68 -5.20 -13.04
N ILE A 181 6.49 -4.45 -11.95
CA ILE A 181 6.30 -2.99 -12.01
C ILE A 181 7.58 -2.32 -12.53
N LEU A 182 8.75 -2.70 -12.02
CA LEU A 182 10.01 -2.10 -12.45
C LEU A 182 10.28 -2.36 -13.94
N ASN A 183 10.00 -3.56 -14.44
CA ASN A 183 10.16 -3.87 -15.87
C ASN A 183 9.24 -3.02 -16.74
N VAL A 184 7.96 -2.87 -16.38
CA VAL A 184 7.04 -1.98 -17.14
C VAL A 184 7.54 -0.54 -17.16
N LEU A 185 8.13 -0.06 -16.07
CA LEU A 185 8.71 1.28 -15.99
C LEU A 185 9.97 1.39 -16.85
N VAL A 186 10.86 0.38 -16.85
CA VAL A 186 12.04 0.33 -17.72
C VAL A 186 11.64 0.33 -19.19
N ASP A 187 10.70 -0.53 -19.58
CA ASP A 187 10.19 -0.65 -20.94
C ASP A 187 9.49 0.65 -21.41
N SER A 188 9.05 1.47 -20.47
CA SER A 188 8.45 2.79 -20.71
C SER A 188 9.47 3.94 -20.67
N GLY A 189 10.77 3.66 -20.65
CA GLY A 189 11.82 4.68 -20.62
C GLY A 189 11.96 5.42 -19.27
N GLN A 190 11.39 4.91 -18.19
CA GLN A 190 11.40 5.55 -16.87
C GLN A 190 12.56 5.09 -15.96
N GLY A 191 13.67 4.66 -16.53
CA GLY A 191 14.85 4.23 -15.78
C GLY A 191 15.40 5.30 -14.83
N SER A 192 15.43 6.57 -15.29
CA SER A 192 15.84 7.71 -14.45
C SER A 192 14.93 7.90 -13.22
N THR A 193 13.63 7.68 -13.36
CA THR A 193 12.67 7.76 -12.24
C THR A 193 12.95 6.67 -11.22
N ILE A 194 13.26 5.46 -11.67
CA ILE A 194 13.64 4.35 -10.78
C ILE A 194 14.92 4.70 -10.02
N ARG A 195 15.94 5.16 -10.73
CA ARG A 195 17.22 5.55 -10.13
C ARG A 195 17.07 6.67 -9.12
N ASN A 196 16.35 7.72 -9.46
CA ASN A 196 16.14 8.86 -8.57
C ASN A 196 15.45 8.43 -7.27
N ALA A 197 14.36 7.67 -7.33
CA ALA A 197 13.68 7.16 -6.15
C ALA A 197 14.58 6.22 -5.32
N PHE A 198 15.39 5.39 -5.97
CA PHE A 198 16.36 4.54 -5.27
C PHE A 198 17.43 5.36 -4.54
N LEU A 199 17.92 6.45 -5.12
CA LEU A 199 18.94 7.31 -4.52
C LEU A 199 18.42 8.10 -3.31
N THR A 200 17.11 8.35 -3.19
CA THR A 200 16.52 8.95 -1.98
C THR A 200 16.54 8.00 -0.78
N MET A 201 16.66 6.69 -1.02
CA MET A 201 16.69 5.69 0.05
C MET A 201 17.99 5.79 0.86
N PRO A 202 17.95 5.57 2.19
CA PRO A 202 19.16 5.40 2.99
C PRO A 202 20.08 4.30 2.42
N LYS A 203 21.40 4.46 2.49
CA LYS A 203 22.39 3.49 1.93
C LYS A 203 22.14 2.06 2.36
N ARG A 204 21.75 1.84 3.63
CA ARG A 204 21.40 0.52 4.14
C ARG A 204 20.22 -0.10 3.39
N TRP A 205 19.20 0.68 3.02
CA TRP A 205 18.05 0.19 2.28
C TRP A 205 18.43 -0.11 0.82
N GLN A 206 19.25 0.75 0.23
CA GLN A 206 19.80 0.52 -1.11
C GLN A 206 20.52 -0.82 -1.19
N GLY A 207 21.35 -1.15 -0.18
CA GLY A 207 22.04 -2.44 -0.10
C GLY A 207 21.08 -3.63 -0.02
N ILE A 208 19.99 -3.50 0.76
CA ILE A 208 18.95 -4.54 0.85
C ILE A 208 18.29 -4.75 -0.52
N VAL A 209 17.85 -3.67 -1.18
CA VAL A 209 17.19 -3.73 -2.49
C VAL A 209 18.10 -4.36 -3.53
N LYS A 210 19.37 -3.94 -3.62
CA LYS A 210 20.34 -4.55 -4.55
C LYS A 210 20.52 -6.04 -4.30
N LYS A 211 20.62 -6.46 -3.04
CA LYS A 211 20.74 -7.88 -2.67
C LYS A 211 19.51 -8.68 -3.15
N GLN A 212 18.30 -8.16 -2.99
CA GLN A 212 17.08 -8.86 -3.42
C GLN A 212 16.94 -8.96 -4.95
N LEU A 213 17.60 -8.05 -5.68
CA LEU A 213 17.63 -8.06 -7.15
C LEU A 213 18.77 -8.89 -7.72
N ALA A 214 19.78 -9.27 -6.92
CA ALA A 214 20.97 -9.98 -7.41
C ALA A 214 20.66 -11.33 -8.08
N ASP A 215 19.60 -12.01 -7.64
CA ASP A 215 19.16 -13.32 -8.15
C ASP A 215 18.17 -13.22 -9.32
N ILE A 216 17.98 -12.02 -9.89
CA ILE A 216 17.07 -11.81 -11.02
C ILE A 216 17.85 -11.98 -12.32
N THR A 217 17.31 -12.78 -13.24
CA THR A 217 17.93 -13.07 -14.54
C THR A 217 18.04 -11.81 -15.41
N ASP A 218 17.05 -10.92 -15.36
CA ASP A 218 17.08 -9.64 -16.07
C ASP A 218 17.88 -8.59 -15.30
N ARG A 219 19.09 -8.30 -15.77
CA ARG A 219 20.02 -7.37 -15.12
C ARG A 219 19.76 -5.89 -15.38
N LYS A 220 18.82 -5.53 -16.28
CA LYS A 220 18.55 -4.13 -16.66
C LYS A 220 18.24 -3.24 -15.45
N ILE A 221 17.42 -3.75 -14.51
CA ILE A 221 17.08 -3.00 -13.30
C ILE A 221 18.34 -2.73 -12.46
N LEU A 222 19.20 -3.76 -12.26
CA LEU A 222 20.45 -3.60 -11.50
C LEU A 222 21.41 -2.61 -12.17
N GLU A 223 21.51 -2.63 -13.48
CA GLU A 223 22.33 -1.67 -14.24
C GLU A 223 21.86 -0.24 -13.97
N ILE A 224 20.55 0.03 -14.06
CA ILE A 224 19.97 1.33 -13.74
C ILE A 224 20.31 1.78 -12.31
N LEU A 225 20.30 0.86 -11.34
CA LEU A 225 20.61 1.18 -9.95
C LEU A 225 22.11 1.35 -9.66
N ASN A 226 22.97 0.91 -10.56
CA ASN A 226 24.43 0.97 -10.40
C ASN A 226 25.06 2.14 -11.17
N THR A 227 24.35 2.70 -12.16
CA THR A 227 24.75 3.91 -12.87
C THR A 227 24.66 5.13 -11.99
#